data_c0a3452493a3957c773d0a263e945cf0
#
_entry.id   c0a3452493a3957c773d0a263e945cf0
#
_cell.length_a   1.000
_cell.length_b   1.000
_cell.length_c   1.000
_cell.angle_alpha   90.00
_cell.angle_beta   90.00
_cell.angle_gamma   90.00
#
_symmetry.space_group_name_H-M   'P 1'
#
loop_
_entity.id
_entity.type
_entity.pdbx_description
1 polymer ?
#
loop_
_entity_poly.entity_id
_entity_poly.type
_entity_poly.pdbx_seq_one_letter_code
_entity_poly.pdbx_strand_id
1 'polypeptide(L)'
;MNVGLVAIVENGQVILNIIKIMTLNEKIYKIVSKIPYGKVATYGQIATLCGNPYYARAVGNALHKNPNPQKIPCYRVVNSNGKLTENFAFGGLRVQSDLLISEGIEVIDGKVDLEKYQWRG
;
A
#
# COMPACT_ATOMS: atom_id res chain seq x y z
N MET A 1 -27.48 2.98 11.26
CA MET A 1 -27.17 2.46 11.84
C MET A 1 -26.27 2.24 12.28
N ASN A 2 -25.90 2.21 12.62
CA ASN A 2 -25.02 2.02 12.99
C ASN A 2 -24.62 1.03 13.45
N VAL A 3 -24.31 0.52 13.27
CA VAL A 3 -23.96 -0.35 13.53
C VAL A 3 -23.43 -0.79 14.35
N GLY A 4 -23.04 -0.67 14.31
CA GLY A 4 -22.53 -1.23 14.88
C GLY A 4 -22.24 -1.35 15.82
N LEU A 5 -22.46 -0.94 15.94
CA LEU A 5 -22.18 -0.77 16.82
C LEU A 5 -22.44 -1.42 17.79
N VAL A 6 -23.01 -1.86 17.71
CA VAL A 6 -23.33 -2.29 18.59
C VAL A 6 -23.03 -3.23 18.96
N ALA A 7 -22.70 -3.34 19.07
CA ALA A 7 -22.22 -4.04 19.38
C ALA A 7 -22.25 -4.99 20.27
N ILE A 8 -22.75 -5.80 20.13
CA ILE A 8 -22.75 -6.81 21.02
C ILE A 8 -21.77 -7.80 20.60
N VAL A 9 -20.90 -8.12 21.42
CA VAL A 9 -19.87 -9.06 21.10
C VAL A 9 -20.22 -10.39 21.67
N GLU A 10 -20.37 -11.34 20.79
CA GLU A 10 -20.54 -12.70 21.21
C GLU A 10 -19.55 -13.53 20.46
N ASN A 11 -18.63 -14.16 21.14
CA ASN A 11 -17.69 -15.08 20.52
C ASN A 11 -16.84 -14.44 19.44
N GLY A 12 -16.54 -13.16 19.57
CA GLY A 12 -15.72 -12.47 18.60
C GLY A 12 -16.43 -12.13 17.31
N GLN A 13 -17.74 -12.37 17.23
CA GLN A 13 -18.48 -12.18 15.99
C GLN A 13 -18.52 -10.72 15.56
N VAL A 14 -18.62 -9.79 16.51
CA VAL A 14 -18.62 -8.38 16.18
C VAL A 14 -17.34 -7.96 15.52
N ILE A 15 -16.21 -8.46 16.01
CA ILE A 15 -14.90 -8.15 15.44
C ILE A 15 -14.81 -8.65 14.01
N LEU A 16 -15.26 -9.87 13.75
CA LEU A 16 -15.26 -10.40 12.39
C LEU A 16 -16.14 -9.58 11.46
N ASN A 17 -17.30 -9.12 11.93
CA ASN A 17 -18.17 -8.31 11.12
C ASN A 17 -17.54 -6.96 10.80
N ILE A 18 -16.88 -6.34 11.75
CA ILE A 18 -16.19 -5.08 11.53
C ILE A 18 -15.13 -5.23 10.46
N ILE A 19 -14.36 -6.31 10.51
CA ILE A 19 -13.32 -6.57 9.49
C ILE A 19 -13.97 -6.70 8.12
N LYS A 20 -15.12 -7.37 8.04
CA LYS A 20 -15.80 -7.58 6.77
C LYS A 20 -16.33 -6.30 6.14
N ILE A 21 -16.60 -5.28 6.94
CA ILE A 21 -17.13 -4.03 6.40
C ILE A 21 -16.05 -3.00 6.10
N MET A 22 -14.78 -3.36 6.29
CA MET A 22 -13.70 -2.46 5.89
C MET A 22 -13.77 -2.19 4.40
N THR A 23 -13.62 -0.92 4.02
CA THR A 23 -13.59 -0.56 2.62
C THR A 23 -12.32 -1.10 1.96
N LEU A 24 -12.33 -1.16 0.64
CA LEU A 24 -11.15 -1.57 -0.09
C LEU A 24 -9.98 -0.61 0.19
N ASN A 25 -10.24 0.69 0.23
CA ASN A 25 -9.19 1.66 0.52
C ASN A 25 -8.56 1.42 1.89
N GLU A 26 -9.39 1.12 2.88
CA GLU A 26 -8.87 0.83 4.22
C GLU A 26 -7.98 -0.42 4.23
N LYS A 27 -8.38 -1.45 3.48
CA LYS A 27 -7.55 -2.64 3.34
C LYS A 27 -6.22 -2.32 2.68
N ILE A 28 -6.27 -1.52 1.63
CA ILE A 28 -5.06 -1.11 0.90
C ILE A 28 -4.11 -0.37 1.85
N TYR A 29 -4.62 0.61 2.57
CA TYR A 29 -3.80 1.39 3.49
C TYR A 29 -3.18 0.52 4.58
N LYS A 30 -3.95 -0.43 5.09
CA LYS A 30 -3.46 -1.32 6.12
C LYS A 30 -2.31 -2.18 5.61
N ILE A 31 -2.45 -2.71 4.41
CA ILE A 31 -1.41 -3.57 3.82
C ILE A 31 -0.16 -2.75 3.49
N VAL A 32 -0.34 -1.57 2.88
CA VAL A 32 0.80 -0.72 2.53
C VAL A 32 1.56 -0.30 3.79
N SER A 33 0.86 -0.09 4.89
CA SER A 33 1.49 0.27 6.15
C SER A 33 2.44 -0.82 6.67
N LYS A 34 2.31 -2.04 6.18
CA LYS A 34 3.16 -3.15 6.61
C LYS A 34 4.42 -3.31 5.78
N ILE A 35 4.55 -2.58 4.67
CA ILE A 35 5.77 -2.67 3.86
C ILE A 35 6.92 -2.13 4.69
N PRO A 36 7.94 -2.96 4.95
CA PRO A 36 9.02 -2.52 5.85
C PRO A 36 9.95 -1.50 5.20
N TYR A 37 10.61 -0.77 6.05
CA TYR A 37 11.70 0.13 5.65
C TYR A 37 12.72 -0.64 4.81
N GLY A 38 13.15 -0.05 3.70
CA GLY A 38 14.14 -0.67 2.83
C GLY A 38 13.58 -1.70 1.87
N LYS A 39 12.24 -1.81 1.78
CA LYS A 39 11.59 -2.73 0.86
C LYS A 39 10.52 -2.01 0.06
N VAL A 40 10.17 -2.60 -1.08
CA VAL A 40 9.08 -2.09 -1.92
C VAL A 40 8.10 -3.21 -2.22
N ALA A 41 6.89 -2.82 -2.60
CA ALA A 41 5.87 -3.75 -3.09
C ALA A 41 5.36 -3.23 -4.42
N THR A 42 4.76 -4.11 -5.21
CA THR A 42 4.15 -3.69 -6.47
C THR A 42 2.65 -3.45 -6.26
N TYR A 43 2.05 -2.66 -7.15
CA TYR A 43 0.59 -2.44 -7.11
C TYR A 43 -0.15 -3.76 -7.19
N GLY A 44 0.30 -4.67 -8.06
CA GLY A 44 -0.33 -5.98 -8.19
C GLY A 44 -0.19 -6.83 -6.94
N GLN A 45 0.95 -6.76 -6.26
CA GLN A 45 1.17 -7.47 -5.01
C GLN A 45 0.18 -6.99 -3.94
N ILE A 46 0.04 -5.68 -3.79
CA ILE A 46 -0.91 -5.12 -2.83
C ILE A 46 -2.33 -5.53 -3.19
N ALA A 47 -2.69 -5.45 -4.48
CA ALA A 47 -4.00 -5.84 -4.96
C ALA A 47 -4.31 -7.30 -4.60
N THR A 48 -3.37 -8.19 -4.86
CA THR A 48 -3.52 -9.61 -4.56
C THR A 48 -3.72 -9.84 -3.06
N LEU A 49 -2.97 -9.13 -2.24
CA LEU A 49 -3.12 -9.23 -0.78
C LEU A 49 -4.47 -8.70 -0.32
N CYS A 50 -5.09 -7.81 -1.09
CA CYS A 50 -6.44 -7.32 -0.81
C CYS A 50 -7.53 -8.27 -1.31
N GLY A 51 -7.14 -9.33 -2.01
CA GLY A 51 -8.07 -10.37 -2.42
C GLY A 51 -8.27 -10.52 -3.93
N ASN A 52 -7.77 -9.60 -4.75
CA ASN A 52 -8.01 -9.66 -6.19
C ASN A 52 -6.94 -8.87 -6.95
N PRO A 53 -6.14 -9.52 -7.81
CA PRO A 53 -5.08 -8.82 -8.56
C PRO A 53 -5.61 -7.73 -9.49
N TYR A 54 -6.90 -7.80 -9.85
CA TYR A 54 -7.50 -6.75 -10.68
C TYR A 54 -7.70 -5.44 -9.93
N TYR A 55 -7.47 -5.42 -8.63
CA TYR A 55 -7.56 -4.18 -7.85
C TYR A 55 -6.34 -3.27 -8.00
N ALA A 56 -5.39 -3.57 -8.88
CA ALA A 56 -4.17 -2.77 -8.98
C ALA A 56 -4.46 -1.30 -9.26
N ARG A 57 -5.44 -1.00 -10.13
CA ARG A 57 -5.82 0.38 -10.39
C ARG A 57 -6.41 1.05 -9.15
N ALA A 58 -7.22 0.30 -8.42
CA ALA A 58 -7.80 0.82 -7.18
C ALA A 58 -6.71 1.10 -6.14
N VAL A 59 -5.66 0.28 -6.12
CA VAL A 59 -4.51 0.53 -5.25
C VAL A 59 -3.88 1.89 -5.60
N GLY A 60 -3.63 2.11 -6.89
CA GLY A 60 -3.06 3.38 -7.34
C GLY A 60 -3.92 4.57 -6.95
N ASN A 61 -5.24 4.46 -7.15
CA ASN A 61 -6.17 5.53 -6.81
C ASN A 61 -6.18 5.80 -5.30
N ALA A 62 -6.17 4.74 -4.49
CA ALA A 62 -6.17 4.89 -3.05
C ALA A 62 -4.89 5.55 -2.56
N LEU A 63 -3.75 5.17 -3.12
CA LEU A 63 -2.47 5.76 -2.71
C LEU A 63 -2.35 7.21 -3.15
N HIS A 64 -2.97 7.57 -4.27
CA HIS A 64 -3.00 8.97 -4.70
C HIS A 64 -3.75 9.84 -3.71
N LYS A 65 -4.71 9.27 -2.97
CA LYS A 65 -5.51 9.96 -1.97
C LYS A 65 -5.06 9.66 -0.55
N ASN A 66 -3.85 9.16 -0.39
CA ASN A 66 -3.32 8.71 0.90
C ASN A 66 -3.56 9.75 1.99
N PRO A 67 -4.33 9.43 3.04
CA PRO A 67 -4.66 10.40 4.07
C PRO A 67 -3.55 10.66 5.07
N ASN A 68 -2.54 9.80 5.10
CA ASN A 68 -1.47 9.92 6.10
C ASN A 68 -0.16 9.35 5.55
N PRO A 69 0.56 10.10 4.69
CA PRO A 69 1.78 9.57 4.07
C PRO A 69 2.88 9.22 5.07
N GLN A 70 2.81 9.74 6.30
CA GLN A 70 3.82 9.41 7.30
C GLN A 70 3.64 7.99 7.83
N LYS A 71 2.41 7.52 7.93
CA LYS A 71 2.13 6.17 8.44
C LYS A 71 1.87 5.16 7.35
N ILE A 72 1.45 5.64 6.18
CA ILE A 72 1.16 4.77 5.03
C ILE A 72 2.21 5.10 3.96
N PRO A 73 3.29 4.33 3.91
CA PRO A 73 4.44 4.68 3.05
C PRO A 73 4.15 4.36 1.58
N CYS A 74 3.29 5.16 0.96
CA CYS A 74 2.89 4.93 -0.42
C CYS A 74 4.07 5.01 -1.40
N TYR A 75 5.15 5.70 -1.03
CA TYR A 75 6.33 5.75 -1.88
C TYR A 75 7.04 4.40 -2.01
N ARG A 76 6.71 3.42 -1.16
CA ARG A 76 7.27 2.07 -1.25
C ARG A 76 6.49 1.17 -2.22
N VAL A 77 5.56 1.75 -3.00
CA VAL A 77 4.81 0.97 -3.97
C VAL A 77 5.23 1.39 -5.37
N VAL A 78 5.59 0.41 -6.19
CA VAL A 78 6.10 0.61 -7.53
C VAL A 78 5.33 -0.27 -8.51
N ASN A 79 5.56 -0.09 -9.81
CA ASN A 79 4.85 -0.91 -10.78
C ASN A 79 5.47 -2.32 -10.88
N SER A 80 4.87 -3.16 -11.72
CA SER A 80 5.28 -4.56 -11.80
C SER A 80 6.71 -4.77 -12.30
N ASN A 81 7.29 -3.75 -12.90
CA ASN A 81 8.67 -3.79 -13.37
C ASN A 81 9.63 -3.06 -12.43
N GLY A 82 9.16 -2.64 -11.27
CA GLY A 82 9.97 -1.88 -10.33
C GLY A 82 10.05 -0.41 -10.65
N LYS A 83 9.29 0.06 -11.64
CA LYS A 83 9.34 1.47 -12.03
C LYS A 83 8.62 2.35 -11.04
N LEU A 84 9.21 3.51 -10.76
CA LEU A 84 8.59 4.52 -9.94
C LEU A 84 7.45 5.18 -10.70
N THR A 85 6.51 5.76 -9.97
CA THR A 85 5.33 6.40 -10.53
C THR A 85 5.62 7.86 -10.88
N GLU A 86 5.41 8.23 -12.14
CA GLU A 86 5.58 9.62 -12.54
C GLU A 86 4.57 10.54 -11.87
N ASN A 87 3.42 9.99 -11.50
CA ASN A 87 2.34 10.75 -10.87
C ASN A 87 2.29 10.59 -9.35
N PHE A 88 3.43 10.34 -8.74
CA PHE A 88 3.47 10.22 -7.28
C PHE A 88 2.87 11.49 -6.66
N ALA A 89 1.79 11.32 -5.87
CA ALA A 89 0.97 12.43 -5.40
C ALA A 89 1.70 13.41 -4.49
N PHE A 90 2.76 12.98 -3.85
CA PHE A 90 3.44 13.75 -2.81
C PHE A 90 4.80 14.28 -3.28
N GLY A 91 4.87 14.70 -4.54
CA GLY A 91 6.06 15.36 -5.02
C GLY A 91 6.65 14.81 -6.31
N GLY A 92 5.99 13.85 -6.91
CA GLY A 92 6.42 13.30 -8.18
C GLY A 92 7.54 12.28 -8.06
N LEU A 93 8.05 11.86 -9.21
CA LEU A 93 9.01 10.78 -9.31
C LEU A 93 10.29 11.07 -8.54
N ARG A 94 10.75 12.31 -8.56
CA ARG A 94 11.99 12.66 -7.90
C ARG A 94 11.89 12.50 -6.38
N VAL A 95 10.78 12.93 -5.80
CA VAL A 95 10.58 12.80 -4.36
C VAL A 95 10.47 11.35 -3.97
N GLN A 96 9.74 10.56 -4.76
CA GLN A 96 9.64 9.12 -4.51
C GLN A 96 11.03 8.48 -4.53
N SER A 97 11.84 8.82 -5.54
CA SER A 97 13.19 8.31 -5.65
C SER A 97 14.04 8.68 -4.44
N ASP A 98 13.98 9.95 -4.04
CA ASP A 98 14.78 10.42 -2.90
C ASP A 98 14.40 9.70 -1.61
N LEU A 99 13.11 9.46 -1.40
CA LEU A 99 12.65 8.75 -0.22
C LEU A 99 13.16 7.31 -0.20
N LEU A 100 13.10 6.63 -1.34
CA LEU A 100 13.57 5.25 -1.43
C LEU A 100 15.09 5.19 -1.24
N ILE A 101 15.82 6.11 -1.84
CA ILE A 101 17.26 6.16 -1.67
C ILE A 101 17.63 6.39 -0.22
N SER A 102 16.88 7.22 0.49
CA SER A 102 17.13 7.47 1.90
C SER A 102 16.96 6.21 2.75
N GLU A 103 16.26 5.21 2.24
CA GLU A 103 16.09 3.93 2.93
C GLU A 103 17.11 2.89 2.47
N GLY A 104 18.10 3.29 1.69
CA GLY A 104 19.12 2.37 1.22
C GLY A 104 18.73 1.59 -0.03
N ILE A 105 17.64 1.96 -0.68
CA ILE A 105 17.20 1.31 -1.90
C ILE A 105 17.87 2.00 -3.08
N GLU A 106 18.51 1.21 -3.93
CA GLU A 106 19.15 1.75 -5.13
C GLU A 106 18.09 1.99 -6.20
N VAL A 107 18.07 3.21 -6.76
CA VAL A 107 17.16 3.57 -7.84
C VAL A 107 18.02 3.94 -9.05
N ILE A 108 17.83 3.21 -10.16
CA ILE A 108 18.59 3.42 -11.38
C ILE A 108 17.62 3.64 -12.52
N ASP A 109 17.70 4.80 -13.18
CA ASP A 109 16.82 5.15 -14.30
C ASP A 109 15.35 5.02 -13.91
N GLY A 110 15.01 5.44 -12.69
CA GLY A 110 13.65 5.41 -12.19
C GLY A 110 13.13 4.02 -11.87
N LYS A 111 14.01 3.06 -11.67
CA LYS A 111 13.62 1.67 -11.39
C LYS A 111 14.33 1.12 -10.18
N VAL A 112 13.63 0.22 -9.49
CA VAL A 112 14.13 -0.52 -8.35
C VAL A 112 14.26 -1.99 -8.76
N ASP A 113 15.34 -2.63 -8.34
CA ASP A 113 15.54 -4.07 -8.57
C ASP A 113 14.62 -4.86 -7.64
N LEU A 114 13.57 -5.43 -8.20
CA LEU A 114 12.59 -6.18 -7.40
C LEU A 114 13.17 -7.45 -6.80
N GLU A 115 14.14 -8.08 -7.47
CA GLU A 115 14.76 -9.27 -6.89
C GLU A 115 15.45 -8.95 -5.57
N LYS A 116 16.00 -7.75 -5.48
CA LYS A 116 16.75 -7.35 -4.31
C LYS A 116 15.87 -6.72 -3.23
N TYR A 117 14.87 -5.94 -3.62
CA TYR A 117 14.17 -5.08 -2.68
C TYR A 117 12.69 -5.40 -2.48
N GLN A 118 12.11 -6.33 -3.23
CA GLN A 118 10.69 -6.59 -3.09
C GLN A 118 10.36 -7.24 -1.75
N TRP A 119 9.36 -6.67 -1.08
CA TRP A 119 8.81 -7.23 0.15
C TRP A 119 8.17 -8.58 -0.16
N ARG A 120 8.52 -9.59 0.61
CA ARG A 120 8.01 -10.94 0.38
C ARG A 120 6.84 -11.29 1.31
N GLY A 121 6.27 -10.30 1.90
CA GLY A 121 5.08 -10.46 2.64
C GLY A 121 5.20 -10.82 4.04
#